data_82f261ea4248fb888c89d49e2b0ec2e3
#
_entry.id   82f261ea4248fb888c89d49e2b0ec2e3
#
_cell.length_a   1.000
_cell.length_b   1.000
_cell.length_c   1.000
_cell.angle_alpha   90.00
_cell.angle_beta   90.00
_cell.angle_gamma   90.00
#
_symmetry.space_group_name_H-M   'P 1'
#
loop_
_entity.id
_entity.type
_entity.pdbx_description
1 polymer ?
#
loop_
_entity_poly.entity_id
_entity_poly.type
_entity_poly.pdbx_seq_one_letter_code
_entity_poly.pdbx_strand_id
1 'polypeptide(L)'
;DLDFANKYNLKVLPVVKPNNVNISEFVIKNEAFTGDGILFNSSFLNNLTVSQAIEKSIKVITKKKIGKKKITFRLKDWGVSRQRYWGCPIPIVYNEKGKSIPLGKKDLPVLLPEKINLNVTGNPLDKHPTWKYTKLSNGKKVTRETDTLDTFVDSSWYFVRFCSPKNKNYGYNLDEIKYWMPVDQYIGGVEHAILHLLYSRFFMRALSYKNKKFNYSEPFKSLFTQGMVCHETYKNQDNKWLYPDEIEKNSEGKLISKKDKKKVIVGSSEAMSKSKKNIVDPEKMINEYGADSIRWFMLSDSPPERDVQWSLEGVSAAYKFIQKLWKLHNDILNKENSKSDSDDVVLQKAVNKTVYNVTKNLDNFQY
;
A
#
# COMPACT_ATOMS: atom_id res chain seq x y z
N ASP A 1 -1.93 -22.53 29.24
CA ASP A 1 -1.65 -23.80 29.94
C ASP A 1 -0.82 -23.57 31.21
N LEU A 2 0.27 -22.76 31.15
CA LEU A 2 1.15 -22.50 32.31
C LEU A 2 0.40 -21.84 33.48
N ASP A 3 -0.46 -20.84 33.21
CA ASP A 3 -1.26 -20.16 34.22
C ASP A 3 -2.21 -21.13 34.91
N PHE A 4 -2.77 -22.06 34.15
CA PHE A 4 -3.60 -23.12 34.70
C PHE A 4 -2.80 -24.05 35.59
N ALA A 5 -1.63 -24.50 35.14
CA ALA A 5 -0.74 -25.35 35.92
C ALA A 5 -0.31 -24.67 37.22
N ASN A 6 0.06 -23.40 37.17
CA ASN A 6 0.44 -22.61 38.35
C ASN A 6 -0.73 -22.43 39.32
N LYS A 7 -1.96 -22.14 38.82
CA LYS A 7 -3.16 -21.95 39.63
C LYS A 7 -3.55 -23.20 40.38
N TYR A 8 -3.36 -24.38 39.77
CA TYR A 8 -3.76 -25.67 40.37
C TYR A 8 -2.56 -26.47 40.91
N ASN A 9 -1.39 -25.84 41.08
CA ASN A 9 -0.15 -26.45 41.58
C ASN A 9 0.22 -27.76 40.87
N LEU A 10 0.03 -27.79 39.53
CA LEU A 10 0.41 -28.95 38.73
C LEU A 10 1.93 -28.89 38.41
N LYS A 11 2.54 -30.06 38.30
CA LYS A 11 3.94 -30.16 37.99
C LYS A 11 4.21 -29.66 36.57
N VAL A 12 5.07 -28.62 36.44
CA VAL A 12 5.55 -28.10 35.18
C VAL A 12 6.91 -28.75 34.85
N LEU A 13 6.97 -29.42 33.69
CA LEU A 13 8.24 -30.03 33.20
C LEU A 13 8.75 -29.22 32.01
N PRO A 14 9.86 -28.49 32.13
CA PRO A 14 10.44 -27.78 31.01
C PRO A 14 11.04 -28.81 30.00
N VAL A 15 10.73 -28.59 28.70
CA VAL A 15 11.15 -29.49 27.61
C VAL A 15 11.91 -28.78 26.51
N VAL A 16 11.92 -27.44 26.47
CA VAL A 16 12.71 -26.62 25.54
C VAL A 16 13.41 -25.54 26.33
N LYS A 17 14.70 -25.37 26.12
CA LYS A 17 15.52 -24.31 26.72
C LYS A 17 16.15 -23.43 25.66
N PRO A 18 16.45 -22.14 25.94
CA PRO A 18 17.28 -21.31 25.07
C PRO A 18 18.64 -21.95 24.77
N ASN A 19 19.22 -21.68 23.61
CA ASN A 19 20.52 -22.27 23.21
C ASN A 19 21.67 -21.96 24.19
N ASN A 20 21.63 -20.77 24.79
CA ASN A 20 22.73 -20.21 25.60
C ASN A 20 22.53 -20.41 27.10
N VAL A 21 21.61 -21.26 27.55
CA VAL A 21 21.32 -21.50 28.97
C VAL A 21 21.61 -22.95 29.33
N ASN A 22 22.25 -23.19 30.46
CA ASN A 22 22.49 -24.55 30.99
C ASN A 22 21.16 -25.16 31.47
N ILE A 23 21.06 -26.50 31.35
CA ILE A 23 19.84 -27.22 31.79
C ILE A 23 19.60 -27.01 33.30
N SER A 24 20.65 -26.99 34.11
CA SER A 24 20.56 -26.79 35.55
C SER A 24 20.07 -25.40 35.99
N GLU A 25 20.20 -24.42 35.10
CA GLU A 25 19.86 -23.02 35.38
C GLU A 25 18.49 -22.61 34.78
N PHE A 26 17.93 -23.47 33.93
CA PHE A 26 16.71 -23.14 33.24
C PHE A 26 15.45 -23.55 34.01
N VAL A 27 14.74 -22.58 34.53
CA VAL A 27 13.49 -22.75 35.28
C VAL A 27 12.38 -21.91 34.65
N ILE A 28 11.23 -22.54 34.41
CA ILE A 28 10.00 -21.85 34.00
C ILE A 28 9.26 -21.38 35.26
N LYS A 29 9.04 -20.07 35.38
CA LYS A 29 8.32 -19.46 36.52
C LYS A 29 6.94 -18.98 36.09
N ASN A 30 6.86 -17.74 35.63
CA ASN A 30 5.59 -17.07 35.32
C ASN A 30 5.28 -17.04 33.82
N GLU A 31 6.29 -17.21 32.96
CA GLU A 31 6.13 -17.20 31.50
C GLU A 31 6.65 -18.48 30.87
N ALA A 32 5.90 -19.02 29.92
CA ALA A 32 6.34 -20.17 29.12
C ALA A 32 7.38 -19.74 28.07
N PHE A 33 8.45 -20.52 27.95
CA PHE A 33 9.39 -20.31 26.87
C PHE A 33 8.79 -20.80 25.53
N THR A 34 8.58 -19.91 24.59
CA THR A 34 7.97 -20.19 23.28
C THR A 34 8.94 -19.95 22.09
N GLY A 35 10.20 -19.63 22.37
CA GLY A 35 11.22 -19.36 21.38
C GLY A 35 11.89 -20.61 20.81
N ASP A 36 12.74 -20.40 19.81
CA ASP A 36 13.64 -21.45 19.31
C ASP A 36 14.66 -21.87 20.38
N GLY A 37 14.89 -23.18 20.47
CA GLY A 37 15.77 -23.71 21.49
C GLY A 37 16.11 -25.18 21.27
N ILE A 38 16.71 -25.78 22.29
CA ILE A 38 17.12 -27.20 22.30
C ILE A 38 16.21 -27.97 23.24
N LEU A 39 15.74 -29.13 22.78
CA LEU A 39 14.90 -30.01 23.56
C LEU A 39 15.72 -30.80 24.59
N PHE A 40 15.14 -30.94 25.79
CA PHE A 40 15.60 -31.80 26.86
C PHE A 40 14.40 -32.36 27.62
N ASN A 41 14.58 -33.31 28.48
CA ASN A 41 13.46 -34.03 29.14
C ASN A 41 12.43 -34.62 28.13
N SER A 42 12.87 -34.88 26.90
CA SER A 42 12.00 -35.24 25.76
C SER A 42 12.38 -36.56 25.10
N SER A 43 13.05 -37.47 25.84
CA SER A 43 13.43 -38.81 25.39
C SER A 43 14.21 -38.79 24.07
N PHE A 44 13.71 -39.44 23.02
CA PHE A 44 14.33 -39.54 21.70
C PHE A 44 14.47 -38.20 20.95
N LEU A 45 13.90 -37.13 21.48
CA LEU A 45 14.00 -35.77 20.93
C LEU A 45 15.05 -34.90 21.62
N ASN A 46 15.70 -35.39 22.67
CA ASN A 46 16.73 -34.64 23.40
C ASN A 46 17.82 -34.17 22.45
N ASN A 47 18.41 -33.03 22.73
CA ASN A 47 19.49 -32.38 21.99
C ASN A 47 19.16 -31.98 20.53
N LEU A 48 17.89 -32.01 20.15
CA LEU A 48 17.44 -31.50 18.86
C LEU A 48 16.93 -30.06 19.00
N THR A 49 17.07 -29.28 17.94
CA THR A 49 16.35 -27.99 17.83
C THR A 49 14.86 -28.26 17.71
N VAL A 50 14.05 -27.24 18.00
CA VAL A 50 12.57 -27.33 17.88
C VAL A 50 12.16 -27.81 16.48
N SER A 51 12.76 -27.25 15.43
CA SER A 51 12.48 -27.66 14.02
C SER A 51 12.83 -29.13 13.75
N GLN A 52 14.02 -29.57 14.15
CA GLN A 52 14.47 -30.96 14.01
C GLN A 52 13.57 -31.93 14.80
N ALA A 53 13.16 -31.55 15.99
CA ALA A 53 12.27 -32.35 16.84
C ALA A 53 10.88 -32.53 16.22
N ILE A 54 10.31 -31.47 15.63
CA ILE A 54 9.05 -31.53 14.89
C ILE A 54 9.15 -32.51 13.71
N GLU A 55 10.20 -32.42 12.90
CA GLU A 55 10.39 -33.33 11.78
C GLU A 55 10.58 -34.76 12.20
N LYS A 56 11.39 -35.00 13.23
CA LYS A 56 11.61 -36.35 13.78
C LYS A 56 10.34 -36.95 14.36
N SER A 57 9.57 -36.15 15.10
CA SER A 57 8.26 -36.57 15.63
C SER A 57 7.29 -36.98 14.51
N ILE A 58 7.18 -36.18 13.46
CA ILE A 58 6.33 -36.49 12.32
C ILE A 58 6.78 -37.80 11.66
N LYS A 59 8.10 -38.01 11.45
CA LYS A 59 8.63 -39.26 10.89
C LYS A 59 8.26 -40.48 11.76
N VAL A 60 8.39 -40.37 13.07
CA VAL A 60 8.05 -41.46 14.01
C VAL A 60 6.55 -41.78 13.99
N ILE A 61 5.71 -40.77 14.04
CA ILE A 61 4.23 -40.89 13.99
C ILE A 61 3.79 -41.53 12.69
N THR A 62 4.37 -41.10 11.56
CA THR A 62 4.06 -41.66 10.22
C THR A 62 4.52 -43.12 10.11
N LYS A 63 5.73 -43.43 10.63
CA LYS A 63 6.27 -44.82 10.61
C LYS A 63 5.39 -45.75 11.46
N LYS A 64 4.90 -45.28 12.61
CA LYS A 64 3.99 -46.04 13.47
C LYS A 64 2.55 -46.13 12.95
N LYS A 65 2.24 -45.48 11.82
CA LYS A 65 0.89 -45.41 11.21
C LYS A 65 -0.21 -44.86 12.14
N ILE A 66 0.16 -44.03 13.15
CA ILE A 66 -0.76 -43.41 14.10
C ILE A 66 -1.12 -41.97 13.73
N GLY A 67 -0.51 -41.42 12.66
CA GLY A 67 -0.79 -40.09 12.12
C GLY A 67 0.00 -39.80 10.86
N LYS A 68 -0.22 -38.65 10.28
CA LYS A 68 0.47 -38.16 9.08
C LYS A 68 0.73 -36.65 9.15
N LYS A 69 1.75 -36.16 8.46
CA LYS A 69 1.97 -34.72 8.29
C LYS A 69 0.77 -34.08 7.60
N LYS A 70 0.22 -33.03 8.20
CA LYS A 70 -0.82 -32.19 7.60
C LYS A 70 -0.37 -30.73 7.68
N ILE A 71 -0.42 -30.06 6.53
CA ILE A 71 -0.21 -28.62 6.46
C ILE A 71 -1.59 -27.97 6.47
N THR A 72 -1.84 -27.08 7.43
CA THR A 72 -3.06 -26.31 7.50
C THR A 72 -2.74 -24.85 7.26
N PHE A 73 -3.28 -24.30 6.17
CA PHE A 73 -3.14 -22.88 5.86
C PHE A 73 -4.11 -22.08 6.73
N ARG A 74 -3.60 -21.09 7.46
CA ARG A 74 -4.39 -20.14 8.24
C ARG A 74 -4.71 -18.90 7.42
N LEU A 75 -5.34 -19.12 6.26
CA LEU A 75 -5.80 -18.04 5.41
C LEU A 75 -7.26 -17.74 5.76
N LYS A 76 -7.60 -16.44 5.85
CA LYS A 76 -8.98 -15.98 5.91
C LYS A 76 -9.46 -15.77 4.48
N ASP A 77 -10.77 -15.98 4.25
CA ASP A 77 -11.38 -15.62 2.98
C ASP A 77 -11.20 -14.13 2.71
N TRP A 78 -10.85 -13.83 1.47
CA TRP A 78 -10.72 -12.46 1.02
C TRP A 78 -11.98 -12.04 0.27
N GLY A 79 -12.87 -11.32 0.97
CA GLY A 79 -14.11 -10.82 0.40
C GLY A 79 -13.85 -9.62 -0.52
N VAL A 80 -14.23 -9.76 -1.79
CA VAL A 80 -14.09 -8.70 -2.81
C VAL A 80 -15.42 -7.98 -3.07
N SER A 81 -16.51 -8.42 -2.48
CA SER A 81 -17.84 -7.81 -2.61
C SER A 81 -18.14 -6.83 -1.48
N ARG A 82 -18.97 -5.82 -1.76
CA ARG A 82 -19.36 -4.76 -0.84
C ARG A 82 -20.85 -4.48 -0.94
N GLN A 83 -21.47 -4.28 0.21
CA GLN A 83 -22.89 -3.93 0.36
C GLN A 83 -23.07 -2.42 0.20
N ARG A 84 -22.76 -1.89 -0.99
CA ARG A 84 -22.84 -0.46 -1.27
C ARG A 84 -23.15 -0.20 -2.74
N TYR A 85 -23.61 1.01 -3.04
CA TYR A 85 -23.94 1.43 -4.41
C TYR A 85 -22.69 1.60 -5.28
N TRP A 86 -21.67 2.31 -4.76
CA TRP A 86 -20.43 2.57 -5.51
C TRP A 86 -19.57 1.32 -5.66
N GLY A 87 -19.35 0.92 -6.89
CA GLY A 87 -18.55 -0.23 -7.29
C GLY A 87 -19.10 -0.85 -8.57
N CYS A 88 -18.30 -1.69 -9.23
CA CYS A 88 -18.74 -2.45 -10.40
C CYS A 88 -19.79 -3.49 -9.98
N PRO A 89 -20.97 -3.56 -10.63
CA PRO A 89 -21.94 -4.61 -10.35
C PRO A 89 -21.35 -5.99 -10.67
N ILE A 90 -21.65 -6.96 -9.82
CA ILE A 90 -21.19 -8.33 -10.01
C ILE A 90 -22.11 -9.02 -11.04
N PRO A 91 -21.57 -9.56 -12.15
CA PRO A 91 -22.38 -10.12 -13.24
C PRO A 91 -22.87 -11.56 -12.91
N ILE A 92 -23.54 -11.69 -11.78
CA ILE A 92 -24.14 -12.93 -11.29
C ILE A 92 -25.62 -12.70 -11.00
N VAL A 93 -26.42 -13.72 -11.26
CA VAL A 93 -27.83 -13.75 -10.91
C VAL A 93 -28.17 -15.04 -10.19
N TYR A 94 -29.28 -15.05 -9.46
CA TYR A 94 -29.79 -16.22 -8.72
C TYR A 94 -31.12 -16.67 -9.31
N ASN A 95 -31.26 -17.97 -9.53
CA ASN A 95 -32.57 -18.55 -9.92
C ASN A 95 -33.50 -18.68 -8.70
N GLU A 96 -34.72 -19.14 -8.93
CA GLU A 96 -35.74 -19.35 -7.88
C GLU A 96 -35.29 -20.28 -6.74
N LYS A 97 -34.34 -21.16 -7.00
CA LYS A 97 -33.75 -22.07 -6.01
C LYS A 97 -32.49 -21.50 -5.32
N GLY A 98 -32.18 -20.19 -5.53
CA GLY A 98 -31.01 -19.55 -4.96
C GLY A 98 -29.67 -19.97 -5.59
N LYS A 99 -29.66 -20.74 -6.68
CA LYS A 99 -28.42 -21.12 -7.35
C LYS A 99 -27.86 -19.97 -8.16
N SER A 100 -26.57 -19.64 -7.94
CA SER A 100 -25.85 -18.61 -8.67
C SER A 100 -25.61 -19.01 -10.14
N ILE A 101 -25.77 -18.06 -11.04
CA ILE A 101 -25.61 -18.20 -12.48
C ILE A 101 -24.79 -16.99 -12.97
N PRO A 102 -23.59 -17.20 -13.56
CA PRO A 102 -22.87 -16.11 -14.19
C PRO A 102 -23.59 -15.64 -15.44
N LEU A 103 -23.64 -14.31 -15.66
CA LEU A 103 -24.27 -13.73 -16.83
C LEU A 103 -23.47 -14.02 -18.10
N GLY A 104 -24.18 -14.36 -19.17
CA GLY A 104 -23.59 -14.51 -20.49
C GLY A 104 -23.37 -13.15 -21.17
N LYS A 105 -22.56 -13.13 -22.25
CA LYS A 105 -22.25 -11.91 -23.02
C LYS A 105 -23.47 -11.13 -23.47
N LYS A 106 -24.59 -11.82 -23.78
CA LYS A 106 -25.85 -11.21 -24.23
C LYS A 106 -26.59 -10.42 -23.12
N ASP A 107 -26.29 -10.75 -21.86
CA ASP A 107 -26.91 -10.15 -20.67
C ASP A 107 -26.02 -9.07 -20.01
N LEU A 108 -24.92 -8.70 -20.66
CA LEU A 108 -23.98 -7.66 -20.23
C LEU A 108 -24.13 -6.40 -21.09
N PRO A 109 -23.82 -5.21 -20.55
CA PRO A 109 -23.35 -4.92 -19.19
C PRO A 109 -24.48 -4.87 -18.16
N VAL A 110 -24.15 -5.12 -16.89
CA VAL A 110 -25.04 -4.82 -15.76
C VAL A 110 -24.85 -3.37 -15.38
N LEU A 111 -25.88 -2.54 -15.56
CA LEU A 111 -25.84 -1.12 -15.22
C LEU A 111 -26.45 -0.90 -13.83
N LEU A 112 -25.84 0.02 -13.07
CA LEU A 112 -26.41 0.50 -11.82
C LEU A 112 -27.66 1.34 -12.08
N PRO A 113 -28.67 1.37 -11.18
CA PRO A 113 -29.83 2.21 -11.34
C PRO A 113 -29.46 3.68 -11.14
N GLU A 114 -29.92 4.56 -12.02
CA GLU A 114 -29.66 6.02 -11.90
C GLU A 114 -30.38 6.64 -10.69
N LYS A 115 -31.59 6.15 -10.39
CA LYS A 115 -32.36 6.62 -9.24
C LYS A 115 -32.23 5.63 -8.09
N ILE A 116 -31.57 6.03 -7.01
CA ILE A 116 -31.40 5.21 -5.82
C ILE A 116 -31.50 6.04 -4.56
N ASN A 117 -32.12 5.47 -3.53
CA ASN A 117 -32.13 6.05 -2.20
C ASN A 117 -30.90 5.55 -1.43
N LEU A 118 -29.94 6.45 -1.17
CA LEU A 118 -28.74 6.14 -0.38
C LEU A 118 -28.97 6.26 1.14
N ASN A 119 -30.08 6.85 1.57
CA ASN A 119 -30.43 7.05 2.98
C ASN A 119 -31.18 5.84 3.55
N VAL A 120 -30.72 4.64 3.23
CA VAL A 120 -31.32 3.38 3.74
C VAL A 120 -30.32 2.64 4.63
N THR A 121 -30.82 1.95 5.63
CA THR A 121 -29.99 1.05 6.44
C THR A 121 -29.69 -0.22 5.63
N GLY A 122 -28.44 -0.58 5.50
CA GLY A 122 -27.98 -1.76 4.78
C GLY A 122 -27.68 -1.47 3.30
N ASN A 123 -27.74 -2.51 2.45
CA ASN A 123 -27.36 -2.40 1.04
C ASN A 123 -28.45 -1.65 0.23
N PRO A 124 -28.14 -0.48 -0.37
CA PRO A 124 -29.09 0.29 -1.13
C PRO A 124 -29.63 -0.43 -2.38
N LEU A 125 -28.80 -1.26 -3.03
CA LEU A 125 -29.21 -2.03 -4.21
C LEU A 125 -30.18 -3.16 -3.86
N ASP A 126 -30.00 -3.79 -2.71
CA ASP A 126 -30.95 -4.80 -2.21
C ASP A 126 -32.31 -4.19 -1.84
N LYS A 127 -32.31 -2.96 -1.35
CA LYS A 127 -33.53 -2.19 -1.03
C LYS A 127 -34.20 -1.54 -2.24
N HIS A 128 -33.55 -1.58 -3.42
CA HIS A 128 -34.16 -1.00 -4.64
C HIS A 128 -35.39 -1.79 -5.07
N PRO A 129 -36.54 -1.14 -5.32
CA PRO A 129 -37.83 -1.83 -5.49
C PRO A 129 -37.87 -2.77 -6.72
N THR A 130 -37.17 -2.45 -7.78
CA THR A 130 -37.24 -3.18 -9.05
C THR A 130 -35.91 -3.67 -9.60
N TRP A 131 -34.81 -2.98 -9.35
CA TRP A 131 -33.51 -3.24 -10.01
C TRP A 131 -32.99 -4.66 -9.80
N LYS A 132 -33.14 -5.23 -8.62
CA LYS A 132 -32.67 -6.60 -8.32
C LYS A 132 -33.43 -7.69 -9.09
N TYR A 133 -34.63 -7.40 -9.58
CA TYR A 133 -35.42 -8.37 -10.34
C TYR A 133 -35.21 -8.14 -11.83
N THR A 134 -34.87 -9.20 -12.57
CA THR A 134 -34.59 -9.08 -14.00
C THR A 134 -35.02 -10.35 -14.76
N LYS A 135 -34.93 -10.28 -16.07
CA LYS A 135 -35.08 -11.43 -16.96
C LYS A 135 -33.83 -11.57 -17.79
N LEU A 136 -33.34 -12.79 -17.93
CA LEU A 136 -32.28 -13.13 -18.87
C LEU A 136 -32.74 -13.03 -20.32
N SER A 137 -31.82 -12.97 -21.27
CA SER A 137 -32.10 -12.97 -22.71
C SER A 137 -32.96 -14.15 -23.18
N ASN A 138 -32.99 -15.25 -22.44
CA ASN A 138 -33.84 -16.41 -22.68
C ASN A 138 -35.24 -16.34 -22.01
N GLY A 139 -35.59 -15.19 -21.41
CA GLY A 139 -36.88 -14.94 -20.77
C GLY A 139 -37.02 -15.43 -19.34
N LYS A 140 -36.03 -16.14 -18.76
CA LYS A 140 -36.10 -16.63 -17.37
C LYS A 140 -36.02 -15.49 -16.39
N LYS A 141 -36.94 -15.46 -15.42
CA LYS A 141 -36.91 -14.54 -14.27
C LYS A 141 -35.80 -14.94 -13.31
N VAL A 142 -35.02 -13.98 -12.85
CA VAL A 142 -33.89 -14.17 -11.95
C VAL A 142 -33.72 -12.97 -11.03
N THR A 143 -32.95 -13.11 -9.97
CA THR A 143 -32.60 -12.02 -9.06
C THR A 143 -31.13 -11.68 -9.25
N ARG A 144 -30.79 -10.40 -9.43
CA ARG A 144 -29.39 -9.94 -9.51
C ARG A 144 -28.68 -10.08 -8.19
N GLU A 145 -27.37 -10.30 -8.25
CA GLU A 145 -26.48 -9.99 -7.14
C GLU A 145 -26.58 -8.48 -6.84
N THR A 146 -26.74 -8.14 -5.57
CA THR A 146 -26.92 -6.75 -5.12
C THR A 146 -25.64 -6.17 -4.50
N ASP A 147 -24.65 -6.99 -4.20
CA ASP A 147 -23.33 -6.51 -3.86
C ASP A 147 -22.63 -5.94 -5.11
N THR A 148 -21.76 -4.96 -4.89
CA THR A 148 -20.83 -4.48 -5.90
C THR A 148 -19.41 -4.94 -5.56
N LEU A 149 -18.53 -4.98 -6.55
CA LEU A 149 -17.12 -5.25 -6.32
C LEU A 149 -16.49 -4.07 -5.55
N ASP A 150 -15.50 -4.36 -4.73
CA ASP A 150 -14.65 -3.34 -4.14
C ASP A 150 -14.07 -2.44 -5.23
N THR A 151 -14.02 -1.13 -4.99
CA THR A 151 -13.53 -0.16 -5.99
C THR A 151 -12.06 -0.38 -6.39
N PHE A 152 -11.27 -1.05 -5.55
CA PHE A 152 -9.93 -1.50 -5.94
C PHE A 152 -9.93 -2.53 -7.06
N VAL A 153 -11.03 -3.24 -7.30
CA VAL A 153 -11.13 -4.15 -8.46
C VAL A 153 -11.10 -3.36 -9.76
N ASP A 154 -11.76 -2.21 -9.84
CA ASP A 154 -11.73 -1.35 -11.03
C ASP A 154 -10.30 -0.84 -11.31
N SER A 155 -9.59 -0.38 -10.28
CA SER A 155 -8.22 0.11 -10.43
C SER A 155 -7.19 -1.02 -10.58
N SER A 156 -7.54 -2.27 -10.30
CA SER A 156 -6.60 -3.40 -10.28
C SER A 156 -6.07 -3.79 -11.65
N TRP A 157 -6.68 -3.34 -12.73
CA TRP A 157 -6.33 -3.70 -14.10
C TRP A 157 -6.26 -2.50 -15.08
N TYR A 158 -6.29 -1.27 -14.57
CA TYR A 158 -6.28 -0.07 -15.42
C TYR A 158 -5.08 -0.04 -16.37
N PHE A 159 -3.91 -0.50 -15.95
CA PHE A 159 -2.70 -0.60 -16.76
C PHE A 159 -2.86 -1.58 -17.93
N VAL A 160 -3.64 -2.64 -17.76
CA VAL A 160 -4.02 -3.55 -18.85
C VAL A 160 -4.93 -2.82 -19.85
N ARG A 161 -5.90 -2.06 -19.34
CA ARG A 161 -6.79 -1.24 -20.17
C ARG A 161 -6.03 -0.16 -20.93
N PHE A 162 -5.01 0.43 -20.33
CA PHE A 162 -4.17 1.45 -20.96
C PHE A 162 -3.39 0.93 -22.16
N CYS A 163 -3.09 -0.37 -22.22
CA CYS A 163 -2.50 -0.97 -23.42
C CYS A 163 -3.42 -0.86 -24.65
N SER A 164 -4.74 -0.80 -24.46
CA SER A 164 -5.74 -0.83 -25.54
C SER A 164 -6.85 0.22 -25.32
N PRO A 165 -6.53 1.51 -25.16
CA PRO A 165 -7.49 2.51 -24.69
C PRO A 165 -8.65 2.76 -25.68
N LYS A 166 -8.43 2.50 -26.96
CA LYS A 166 -9.42 2.73 -28.04
C LYS A 166 -10.28 1.51 -28.36
N ASN A 167 -9.99 0.35 -27.75
CA ASN A 167 -10.77 -0.87 -27.99
C ASN A 167 -12.16 -0.76 -27.37
N LYS A 168 -13.20 -0.77 -28.20
CA LYS A 168 -14.61 -0.63 -27.77
C LYS A 168 -15.30 -1.98 -27.49
N ASN A 169 -14.73 -3.08 -27.96
CA ASN A 169 -15.36 -4.40 -27.89
C ASN A 169 -14.91 -5.24 -26.69
N TYR A 170 -13.66 -5.05 -26.28
CA TYR A 170 -13.03 -5.81 -25.20
C TYR A 170 -12.19 -4.90 -24.30
N GLY A 171 -11.90 -5.35 -23.09
CA GLY A 171 -11.06 -4.63 -22.14
C GLY A 171 -9.64 -4.40 -22.64
N TYR A 172 -9.12 -5.29 -23.50
CA TYR A 172 -7.76 -5.21 -24.05
C TYR A 172 -7.63 -6.01 -25.37
N ASN A 173 -6.57 -5.73 -26.13
CA ASN A 173 -6.12 -6.49 -27.27
C ASN A 173 -4.87 -7.29 -26.87
N LEU A 174 -4.81 -8.60 -27.24
CA LEU A 174 -3.72 -9.48 -26.84
C LEU A 174 -2.36 -9.10 -27.44
N ASP A 175 -2.33 -8.57 -28.66
CA ASP A 175 -1.05 -8.22 -29.29
C ASP A 175 -0.48 -6.92 -28.69
N GLU A 176 -1.35 -5.97 -28.34
CA GLU A 176 -0.97 -4.77 -27.58
C GLU A 176 -0.50 -5.12 -26.17
N ILE A 177 -1.16 -6.08 -25.50
CA ILE A 177 -0.70 -6.61 -24.20
C ILE A 177 0.69 -7.26 -24.30
N LYS A 178 0.96 -8.05 -25.33
CA LYS A 178 2.28 -8.68 -25.51
C LYS A 178 3.38 -7.64 -25.70
N TYR A 179 3.08 -6.50 -26.29
CA TYR A 179 4.04 -5.42 -26.51
C TYR A 179 4.31 -4.62 -25.22
N TRP A 180 3.24 -4.25 -24.46
CA TRP A 180 3.35 -3.33 -23.34
C TRP A 180 3.54 -3.99 -21.98
N MET A 181 3.15 -5.25 -21.82
CA MET A 181 3.20 -5.95 -20.53
C MET A 181 4.39 -6.92 -20.41
N PRO A 182 4.90 -7.16 -19.18
CA PRO A 182 4.52 -6.50 -17.93
C PRO A 182 4.96 -5.03 -17.87
N VAL A 183 4.37 -4.23 -16.97
CA VAL A 183 4.79 -2.85 -16.73
C VAL A 183 6.24 -2.83 -16.26
N ASP A 184 7.10 -2.07 -16.92
CA ASP A 184 8.55 -2.09 -16.65
C ASP A 184 8.90 -1.56 -15.27
N GLN A 185 8.31 -0.42 -14.88
CA GLN A 185 8.51 0.22 -13.59
C GLN A 185 7.18 0.72 -13.03
N TYR A 186 6.85 0.31 -11.82
CA TYR A 186 5.65 0.75 -11.11
C TYR A 186 6.03 1.48 -9.84
N ILE A 187 5.55 2.71 -9.68
CA ILE A 187 5.92 3.60 -8.58
C ILE A 187 4.66 3.98 -7.80
N GLY A 188 4.69 3.82 -6.49
CA GLY A 188 3.56 4.17 -5.63
C GLY A 188 3.89 4.07 -4.15
N GLY A 189 2.96 4.53 -3.29
CA GLY A 189 3.13 4.50 -1.85
C GLY A 189 3.09 3.08 -1.28
N VAL A 190 3.80 2.87 -0.18
CA VAL A 190 3.89 1.59 0.52
C VAL A 190 2.53 1.10 1.05
N GLU A 191 1.59 2.00 1.32
CA GLU A 191 0.23 1.69 1.78
C GLU A 191 -0.57 0.83 0.79
N HIS A 192 -0.21 0.87 -0.49
CA HIS A 192 -0.85 0.07 -1.53
C HIS A 192 -0.43 -1.40 -1.54
N ALA A 193 0.57 -1.81 -0.76
CA ALA A 193 1.07 -3.18 -0.73
C ALA A 193 -0.02 -4.21 -0.40
N ILE A 194 -0.90 -3.90 0.54
CA ILE A 194 -2.04 -4.73 0.97
C ILE A 194 -3.39 -4.30 0.35
N LEU A 195 -3.40 -3.28 -0.48
CA LEU A 195 -4.56 -2.72 -1.17
C LEU A 195 -4.43 -2.95 -2.68
N HIS A 196 -4.18 -1.88 -3.43
CA HIS A 196 -4.12 -1.90 -4.90
C HIS A 196 -3.17 -2.97 -5.47
N LEU A 197 -1.97 -3.12 -4.91
CA LEU A 197 -0.99 -4.09 -5.43
C LEU A 197 -1.47 -5.53 -5.25
N LEU A 198 -2.11 -5.86 -4.13
CA LEU A 198 -2.68 -7.18 -3.89
C LEU A 198 -3.80 -7.49 -4.89
N TYR A 199 -4.72 -6.52 -5.11
CA TYR A 199 -5.79 -6.65 -6.10
C TYR A 199 -5.24 -6.78 -7.52
N SER A 200 -4.22 -6.00 -7.89
CA SER A 200 -3.59 -6.07 -9.22
C SER A 200 -2.99 -7.44 -9.49
N ARG A 201 -2.27 -8.01 -8.54
CA ARG A 201 -1.70 -9.36 -8.65
C ARG A 201 -2.78 -10.44 -8.75
N PHE A 202 -3.83 -10.32 -7.94
CA PHE A 202 -4.98 -11.22 -7.99
C PHE A 202 -5.67 -11.14 -9.35
N PHE A 203 -5.94 -9.93 -9.86
CA PHE A 203 -6.66 -9.74 -11.11
C PHE A 203 -5.89 -10.30 -12.31
N MET A 204 -4.56 -10.10 -12.37
CA MET A 204 -3.72 -10.70 -13.40
C MET A 204 -3.80 -12.24 -13.40
N ARG A 205 -3.75 -12.84 -12.22
CA ARG A 205 -3.91 -14.30 -12.07
C ARG A 205 -5.30 -14.77 -12.45
N ALA A 206 -6.34 -13.99 -12.12
CA ALA A 206 -7.72 -14.28 -12.52
C ALA A 206 -7.90 -14.23 -14.04
N LEU A 207 -7.34 -13.21 -14.72
CA LEU A 207 -7.34 -13.12 -16.18
C LEU A 207 -6.56 -14.25 -16.85
N SER A 208 -5.48 -14.73 -16.22
CA SER A 208 -4.66 -15.84 -16.70
C SER A 208 -5.32 -17.20 -16.42
N TYR A 209 -6.29 -17.28 -15.51
CA TYR A 209 -6.92 -18.54 -15.12
C TYR A 209 -7.64 -19.19 -16.31
N LYS A 210 -7.19 -20.39 -16.69
CA LYS A 210 -7.68 -21.13 -17.87
C LYS A 210 -7.56 -20.37 -19.21
N ASN A 211 -6.79 -19.28 -19.26
CA ASN A 211 -6.59 -18.47 -20.45
C ASN A 211 -5.11 -18.54 -20.89
N LYS A 212 -4.78 -19.54 -21.72
CA LYS A 212 -3.41 -19.75 -22.22
C LYS A 212 -2.85 -18.58 -23.05
N LYS A 213 -3.71 -17.72 -23.60
CA LYS A 213 -3.31 -16.56 -24.43
C LYS A 213 -2.90 -15.38 -23.58
N PHE A 214 -3.43 -15.24 -22.36
CA PHE A 214 -3.07 -14.23 -21.40
C PHE A 214 -2.27 -14.90 -20.26
N ASN A 215 -0.96 -14.93 -20.38
CA ASN A 215 -0.08 -15.67 -19.47
C ASN A 215 0.83 -14.73 -18.67
N TYR A 216 0.21 -13.88 -17.86
CA TYR A 216 0.90 -12.97 -16.96
C TYR A 216 0.47 -13.23 -15.52
N SER A 217 1.36 -13.76 -14.70
CA SER A 217 1.09 -14.00 -13.27
C SER A 217 1.34 -12.78 -12.40
N GLU A 218 2.27 -11.90 -12.84
CA GLU A 218 2.64 -10.68 -12.14
C GLU A 218 2.49 -9.49 -13.09
N PRO A 219 1.90 -8.37 -12.62
CA PRO A 219 1.64 -7.20 -13.46
C PRO A 219 2.87 -6.32 -13.71
N PHE A 220 3.82 -6.30 -12.76
CA PHE A 220 4.93 -5.36 -12.71
C PHE A 220 6.26 -6.11 -12.74
N LYS A 221 7.18 -5.65 -13.59
CA LYS A 221 8.55 -6.18 -13.69
C LYS A 221 9.41 -5.66 -12.54
N SER A 222 9.22 -4.39 -12.21
CA SER A 222 9.89 -3.71 -11.10
C SER A 222 8.92 -2.83 -10.33
N LEU A 223 9.08 -2.82 -9.01
CA LEU A 223 8.26 -2.04 -8.10
C LEU A 223 9.17 -1.10 -7.30
N PHE A 224 8.80 0.17 -7.24
CA PHE A 224 9.44 1.16 -6.40
C PHE A 224 8.41 1.72 -5.41
N THR A 225 8.63 1.50 -4.12
CA THR A 225 7.72 1.97 -3.06
C THR A 225 8.23 3.27 -2.48
N GLN A 226 7.39 4.30 -2.52
CA GLN A 226 7.68 5.61 -1.94
C GLN A 226 7.34 5.63 -0.46
N GLY A 227 8.16 6.36 0.32
CA GLY A 227 7.86 6.70 1.70
C GLY A 227 6.65 7.65 1.83
N MET A 228 6.20 7.85 3.05
CA MET A 228 5.08 8.73 3.37
C MET A 228 5.55 10.17 3.54
N VAL A 229 4.67 11.12 3.26
CA VAL A 229 4.88 12.52 3.65
C VAL A 229 4.36 12.69 5.07
N CYS A 230 5.27 13.02 5.98
CA CYS A 230 5.01 13.16 7.39
C CYS A 230 5.05 14.63 7.83
N HIS A 231 4.26 14.98 8.82
CA HIS A 231 4.26 16.28 9.45
C HIS A 231 4.01 16.16 10.95
N GLU A 232 4.53 17.09 11.72
CA GLU A 232 4.25 17.20 13.15
C GLU A 232 2.75 17.28 13.41
N THR A 233 2.34 16.74 14.54
CA THR A 233 0.95 16.81 15.00
C THR A 233 0.81 17.86 16.12
N TYR A 234 -0.31 18.56 16.14
CA TYR A 234 -0.54 19.66 17.06
C TYR A 234 -1.85 19.48 17.81
N LYS A 235 -1.83 19.73 19.12
CA LYS A 235 -3.02 19.71 19.97
C LYS A 235 -3.13 20.97 20.81
N ASN A 236 -4.36 21.41 21.05
CA ASN A 236 -4.64 22.43 22.06
C ASN A 236 -4.64 21.83 23.47
N GLN A 237 -4.86 22.68 24.47
CA GLN A 237 -4.92 22.27 25.89
C GLN A 237 -6.06 21.30 26.22
N ASP A 238 -7.12 21.29 25.40
CA ASP A 238 -8.26 20.34 25.52
C ASP A 238 -8.03 19.04 24.76
N ASN A 239 -6.80 18.73 24.35
CA ASN A 239 -6.42 17.53 23.58
C ASN A 239 -7.05 17.42 22.17
N LYS A 240 -7.57 18.51 21.60
CA LYS A 240 -8.13 18.56 20.25
C LYS A 240 -7.04 18.85 19.23
N TRP A 241 -7.07 18.15 18.12
CA TRP A 241 -6.15 18.35 16.99
C TRP A 241 -6.32 19.72 16.36
N LEU A 242 -5.20 20.36 16.02
CA LEU A 242 -5.11 21.63 15.31
C LEU A 242 -4.46 21.43 13.95
N TYR A 243 -4.89 22.23 12.95
CA TYR A 243 -4.18 22.32 11.68
C TYR A 243 -2.91 23.16 11.82
N PRO A 244 -1.88 22.96 10.97
CA PRO A 244 -0.66 23.78 10.98
C PRO A 244 -0.93 25.29 10.80
N ASP A 245 -1.97 25.66 10.06
CA ASP A 245 -2.36 27.05 9.84
C ASP A 245 -3.14 27.69 11.01
N GLU A 246 -3.60 26.88 11.97
CA GLU A 246 -4.23 27.35 13.22
C GLU A 246 -3.21 27.74 14.30
N ILE A 247 -1.90 27.56 14.03
CA ILE A 247 -0.82 27.84 14.98
C ILE A 247 0.11 28.97 14.49
N GLU A 248 0.80 29.61 15.41
CA GLU A 248 1.83 30.62 15.15
C GLU A 248 2.93 30.56 16.20
N LYS A 249 4.08 31.20 15.93
CA LYS A 249 5.13 31.41 16.93
C LYS A 249 4.90 32.77 17.63
N ASN A 250 4.92 32.79 18.94
CA ASN A 250 4.90 34.03 19.73
C ASN A 250 6.27 34.75 19.69
N SER A 251 6.39 35.89 20.36
CA SER A 251 7.63 36.67 20.46
C SER A 251 8.82 35.91 21.07
N GLU A 252 8.54 34.85 21.85
CA GLU A 252 9.54 33.96 22.45
C GLU A 252 9.85 32.74 21.60
N GLY A 253 9.28 32.63 20.37
CA GLY A 253 9.46 31.49 19.48
C GLY A 253 8.65 30.23 19.85
N LYS A 254 7.78 30.28 20.86
CA LYS A 254 6.93 29.19 21.30
C LYS A 254 5.67 29.10 20.43
N LEU A 255 5.26 27.85 20.10
CA LEU A 255 4.03 27.62 19.34
C LEU A 255 2.79 27.85 20.19
N ILE A 256 1.90 28.69 19.68
CA ILE A 256 0.62 29.06 20.29
C ILE A 256 -0.52 28.90 19.26
N SER A 257 -1.72 28.67 19.74
CA SER A 257 -2.93 28.68 18.92
C SER A 257 -3.27 30.14 18.53
N LYS A 258 -3.53 30.37 17.25
CA LYS A 258 -3.95 31.69 16.77
C LYS A 258 -5.24 32.18 17.41
N LYS A 259 -6.14 31.23 17.72
CA LYS A 259 -7.50 31.51 18.20
C LYS A 259 -7.52 32.03 19.64
N ASP A 260 -6.81 31.39 20.55
CA ASP A 260 -6.90 31.66 21.99
C ASP A 260 -5.55 32.00 22.62
N LYS A 261 -4.48 32.07 21.78
CA LYS A 261 -3.09 32.41 22.18
C LYS A 261 -2.50 31.48 23.25
N LYS A 262 -3.13 30.31 23.48
CA LYS A 262 -2.63 29.31 24.43
C LYS A 262 -1.54 28.45 23.80
N LYS A 263 -0.67 27.91 24.66
CA LYS A 263 0.41 27.00 24.25
C LYS A 263 -0.15 25.78 23.54
N VAL A 264 0.48 25.43 22.43
CA VAL A 264 0.20 24.20 21.65
C VAL A 264 1.11 23.07 22.12
N ILE A 265 0.55 21.87 22.18
CA ILE A 265 1.30 20.63 22.44
C ILE A 265 1.72 20.09 21.07
N VAL A 266 3.04 20.01 20.86
CA VAL A 266 3.63 19.43 19.66
C VAL A 266 3.81 17.93 19.89
N GLY A 267 3.25 17.12 19.03
CA GLY A 267 3.40 15.67 19.02
C GLY A 267 4.43 15.20 17.98
N SER A 268 4.53 13.89 17.81
CA SER A 268 5.41 13.27 16.82
C SER A 268 5.06 13.65 15.39
N SER A 269 6.06 13.63 14.52
CA SER A 269 5.86 13.65 13.08
C SER A 269 5.30 12.31 12.63
N GLU A 270 4.17 12.33 11.94
CA GLU A 270 3.44 11.15 11.49
C GLU A 270 2.91 11.39 10.07
N ALA A 271 2.57 10.31 9.38
CA ALA A 271 1.94 10.39 8.06
C ALA A 271 0.74 11.33 8.08
N MET A 272 0.67 12.24 7.10
CA MET A 272 -0.39 13.25 7.01
C MET A 272 -1.76 12.61 6.93
N SER A 273 -2.69 13.05 7.77
CA SER A 273 -4.07 12.56 7.80
C SER A 273 -5.07 13.65 8.18
N LYS A 274 -6.26 13.60 7.59
CA LYS A 274 -7.37 14.51 7.93
C LYS A 274 -7.83 14.35 9.37
N SER A 275 -7.77 13.15 9.92
CA SER A 275 -8.21 12.84 11.29
C SER A 275 -7.30 13.49 12.36
N LYS A 276 -6.00 13.60 12.08
CA LYS A 276 -5.02 14.25 12.95
C LYS A 276 -4.78 15.70 12.60
N LYS A 277 -5.39 16.21 11.54
CA LYS A 277 -5.27 17.59 11.04
C LYS A 277 -3.82 18.02 10.72
N ASN A 278 -2.89 17.09 10.57
CA ASN A 278 -1.49 17.39 10.24
C ASN A 278 -1.23 17.44 8.73
N ILE A 279 -2.22 17.81 7.96
CA ILE A 279 -2.14 17.95 6.50
C ILE A 279 -1.72 19.37 6.11
N VAL A 280 -0.98 19.46 5.02
CA VAL A 280 -0.63 20.70 4.34
C VAL A 280 -1.37 20.73 3.01
N ASP A 281 -2.00 21.88 2.71
CA ASP A 281 -2.72 22.08 1.45
C ASP A 281 -1.72 22.31 0.30
N PRO A 282 -1.63 21.37 -0.67
CA PRO A 282 -0.72 21.49 -1.80
C PRO A 282 -1.01 22.72 -2.66
N GLU A 283 -2.29 23.09 -2.86
CA GLU A 283 -2.67 24.21 -3.70
C GLU A 283 -2.17 25.53 -3.10
N LYS A 284 -2.30 25.69 -1.79
CA LYS A 284 -1.77 26.86 -1.08
C LYS A 284 -0.24 26.97 -1.23
N MET A 285 0.45 25.85 -1.08
CA MET A 285 1.92 25.82 -1.22
C MET A 285 2.37 26.11 -2.64
N ILE A 286 1.68 25.57 -3.65
CA ILE A 286 1.96 25.84 -5.06
C ILE A 286 1.74 27.32 -5.38
N ASN A 287 0.69 27.93 -4.87
CA ASN A 287 0.40 29.36 -5.07
C ASN A 287 1.46 30.26 -4.43
N GLU A 288 2.03 29.85 -3.29
CA GLU A 288 3.01 30.65 -2.55
C GLU A 288 4.45 30.44 -3.09
N TYR A 289 4.85 29.21 -3.37
CA TYR A 289 6.24 28.85 -3.69
C TYR A 289 6.44 28.36 -5.13
N GLY A 290 5.36 28.13 -5.87
CA GLY A 290 5.42 27.52 -7.19
C GLY A 290 5.56 26.00 -7.18
N ALA A 291 5.02 25.35 -8.21
CA ALA A 291 5.00 23.88 -8.30
C ALA A 291 6.41 23.27 -8.35
N ASP A 292 7.34 23.92 -9.04
CA ASP A 292 8.71 23.39 -9.19
C ASP A 292 9.48 23.38 -7.87
N SER A 293 9.24 24.37 -7.00
CA SER A 293 9.87 24.40 -5.67
C SER A 293 9.39 23.23 -4.79
N ILE A 294 8.09 22.91 -4.86
CA ILE A 294 7.54 21.78 -4.12
C ILE A 294 8.08 20.46 -4.67
N ARG A 295 8.10 20.30 -6.00
CA ARG A 295 8.67 19.11 -6.66
C ARG A 295 10.15 18.92 -6.32
N TRP A 296 10.91 20.03 -6.35
CA TRP A 296 12.33 20.01 -5.98
C TRP A 296 12.54 19.57 -4.54
N PHE A 297 11.81 20.16 -3.60
CA PHE A 297 11.85 19.77 -2.18
C PHE A 297 11.54 18.29 -2.01
N MET A 298 10.45 17.80 -2.57
CA MET A 298 10.01 16.41 -2.43
C MET A 298 11.03 15.38 -2.92
N LEU A 299 11.83 15.74 -3.95
CA LEU A 299 12.82 14.81 -4.52
C LEU A 299 14.21 14.96 -3.91
N SER A 300 14.55 16.13 -3.36
CA SER A 300 15.91 16.43 -2.89
C SER A 300 16.10 16.31 -1.38
N ASP A 301 15.00 16.29 -0.60
CA ASP A 301 15.09 16.30 0.86
C ASP A 301 15.56 14.94 1.41
N SER A 302 15.00 13.86 0.92
CA SER A 302 15.27 12.50 1.38
C SER A 302 15.24 11.51 0.22
N PRO A 303 15.94 10.36 0.31
CA PRO A 303 15.74 9.27 -0.65
C PRO A 303 14.25 8.92 -0.75
N PRO A 304 13.69 8.75 -1.96
CA PRO A 304 12.24 8.61 -2.14
C PRO A 304 11.63 7.38 -1.45
N GLU A 305 12.42 6.38 -1.07
CA GLU A 305 11.96 5.22 -0.30
C GLU A 305 11.74 5.53 1.19
N ARG A 306 12.26 6.66 1.66
CA ARG A 306 12.12 7.10 3.05
C ARG A 306 10.98 8.09 3.21
N ASP A 307 10.48 8.18 4.43
CA ASP A 307 9.49 9.19 4.77
C ASP A 307 10.08 10.60 4.65
N VAL A 308 9.37 11.48 3.96
CA VAL A 308 9.71 12.89 3.81
C VAL A 308 9.11 13.67 4.98
N GLN A 309 9.95 14.38 5.73
CA GLN A 309 9.48 15.28 6.78
C GLN A 309 9.14 16.63 6.15
N TRP A 310 7.86 16.98 6.14
CA TRP A 310 7.44 18.27 5.60
C TRP A 310 8.04 19.42 6.40
N SER A 311 8.68 20.36 5.72
CA SER A 311 9.32 21.54 6.31
C SER A 311 9.13 22.76 5.41
N LEU A 312 8.55 23.84 5.97
CA LEU A 312 8.43 25.10 5.25
C LEU A 312 9.81 25.73 4.97
N GLU A 313 10.77 25.52 5.86
CA GLU A 313 12.16 25.94 5.67
C GLU A 313 12.79 25.23 4.46
N GLY A 314 12.54 23.92 4.31
CA GLY A 314 13.00 23.13 3.17
C GLY A 314 12.37 23.60 1.85
N VAL A 315 11.06 23.84 1.84
CA VAL A 315 10.35 24.39 0.67
C VAL A 315 10.89 25.78 0.31
N SER A 316 11.09 26.65 1.31
CA SER A 316 11.67 28.00 1.09
C SER A 316 13.09 27.93 0.53
N ALA A 317 13.91 26.99 0.99
CA ALA A 317 15.26 26.76 0.44
C ALA A 317 15.21 26.31 -1.02
N ALA A 318 14.31 25.40 -1.36
CA ALA A 318 14.07 24.97 -2.73
C ALA A 318 13.62 26.14 -3.63
N TYR A 319 12.70 26.97 -3.14
CA TYR A 319 12.26 28.18 -3.84
C TYR A 319 13.42 29.14 -4.13
N LYS A 320 14.22 29.44 -3.11
CA LYS A 320 15.42 30.29 -3.28
C LYS A 320 16.41 29.73 -4.28
N PHE A 321 16.57 28.42 -4.32
CA PHE A 321 17.41 27.76 -5.31
C PHE A 321 16.87 27.94 -6.73
N ILE A 322 15.58 27.71 -6.96
CA ILE A 322 14.94 27.95 -8.26
C ILE A 322 15.09 29.41 -8.70
N GLN A 323 14.91 30.36 -7.78
CA GLN A 323 15.10 31.81 -8.08
C GLN A 323 16.55 32.12 -8.50
N LYS A 324 17.54 31.48 -7.88
CA LYS A 324 18.96 31.64 -8.29
C LYS A 324 19.21 31.10 -9.69
N LEU A 325 18.63 29.93 -10.04
CA LEU A 325 18.74 29.38 -11.38
C LEU A 325 18.10 30.30 -12.42
N TRP A 326 16.92 30.81 -12.11
CA TRP A 326 16.22 31.75 -13.00
C TRP A 326 17.03 33.05 -13.23
N LYS A 327 17.57 33.61 -12.14
CA LYS A 327 18.46 34.78 -12.25
C LYS A 327 19.66 34.48 -13.08
N LEU A 328 20.37 33.37 -12.83
CA LEU A 328 21.56 32.98 -13.61
C LEU A 328 21.24 32.85 -15.10
N HIS A 329 20.10 32.21 -15.43
CA HIS A 329 19.65 32.07 -16.81
C HIS A 329 19.44 33.44 -17.47
N ASN A 330 18.75 34.36 -16.81
CA ASN A 330 18.53 35.71 -17.35
C ASN A 330 19.84 36.50 -17.46
N ASP A 331 20.76 36.37 -16.51
CA ASP A 331 22.08 37.04 -16.57
C ASP A 331 22.89 36.54 -17.76
N ILE A 332 22.80 35.24 -18.11
CA ILE A 332 23.46 34.67 -19.29
C ILE A 332 22.82 35.17 -20.59
N LEU A 333 21.48 35.20 -20.67
CA LEU A 333 20.77 35.68 -21.87
C LEU A 333 21.02 37.15 -22.15
N ASN A 334 21.20 37.97 -21.12
CA ASN A 334 21.40 39.41 -21.24
C ASN A 334 22.88 39.80 -21.45
N LYS A 335 23.82 38.84 -21.37
CA LYS A 335 25.21 39.10 -21.71
C LYS A 335 25.38 39.14 -23.22
N GLU A 336 25.93 40.26 -23.74
CA GLU A 336 26.41 40.30 -25.12
C GLU A 336 27.42 39.19 -25.34
N ASN A 337 27.35 38.52 -26.50
CA ASN A 337 28.27 37.47 -26.91
C ASN A 337 29.71 38.02 -26.97
N SER A 338 30.41 37.95 -25.86
CA SER A 338 31.87 38.11 -25.87
C SER A 338 32.42 36.83 -26.50
N LYS A 339 33.01 36.95 -27.70
CA LYS A 339 33.79 35.87 -28.30
C LYS A 339 34.94 35.56 -27.35
N SER A 340 34.81 34.49 -26.58
CA SER A 340 35.93 33.90 -25.85
C SER A 340 36.48 32.79 -26.73
N ASP A 341 37.67 32.98 -27.24
CA ASP A 341 38.41 31.97 -28.04
C ASP A 341 39.05 30.88 -27.16
N SER A 342 38.80 30.86 -25.89
CA SER A 342 39.31 29.80 -25.01
C SER A 342 38.24 28.76 -24.75
N ASP A 343 38.46 27.55 -25.26
CA ASP A 343 37.75 26.34 -24.80
C ASP A 343 38.00 26.22 -23.31
N ASP A 344 36.96 26.48 -22.48
CA ASP A 344 37.06 26.29 -21.06
C ASP A 344 36.97 24.77 -20.76
N VAL A 345 38.10 24.09 -20.83
CA VAL A 345 38.26 22.66 -20.59
C VAL A 345 37.77 22.27 -19.20
N VAL A 346 37.88 23.19 -18.22
CA VAL A 346 37.42 22.94 -16.85
C VAL A 346 35.92 22.89 -16.81
N LEU A 347 35.24 23.83 -17.45
CA LEU A 347 33.78 23.87 -17.55
C LEU A 347 33.23 22.65 -18.31
N GLN A 348 33.84 22.30 -19.45
CA GLN A 348 33.45 21.12 -20.22
C GLN A 348 33.57 19.83 -19.41
N LYS A 349 34.69 19.66 -18.69
CA LYS A 349 34.84 18.50 -17.77
C LYS A 349 33.79 18.48 -16.67
N ALA A 350 33.49 19.64 -16.09
CA ALA A 350 32.45 19.74 -15.05
C ALA A 350 31.06 19.38 -15.60
N VAL A 351 30.70 19.90 -16.78
CA VAL A 351 29.44 19.59 -17.46
C VAL A 351 29.33 18.10 -17.75
N ASN A 352 30.35 17.51 -18.42
CA ASN A 352 30.35 16.09 -18.76
C ASN A 352 30.23 15.17 -17.50
N LYS A 353 30.97 15.51 -16.44
CA LYS A 353 30.88 14.79 -15.18
C LYS A 353 29.50 14.92 -14.56
N THR A 354 28.90 16.09 -14.62
CA THR A 354 27.54 16.33 -14.10
C THR A 354 26.50 15.52 -14.87
N VAL A 355 26.53 15.57 -16.21
CA VAL A 355 25.66 14.79 -17.09
C VAL A 355 25.76 13.30 -16.78
N TYR A 356 26.97 12.75 -16.66
CA TYR A 356 27.20 11.36 -16.33
C TYR A 356 26.60 11.00 -14.97
N ASN A 357 26.89 11.81 -13.94
CA ASN A 357 26.41 11.53 -12.58
C ASN A 357 24.88 11.63 -12.50
N VAL A 358 24.29 12.67 -13.09
CA VAL A 358 22.82 12.85 -13.09
C VAL A 358 22.14 11.70 -13.81
N THR A 359 22.62 11.32 -15.00
CA THR A 359 22.07 10.17 -15.75
C THR A 359 22.10 8.89 -14.89
N LYS A 360 23.28 8.57 -14.35
CA LYS A 360 23.45 7.38 -13.50
C LYS A 360 22.55 7.40 -12.27
N ASN A 361 22.40 8.56 -11.63
CA ASN A 361 21.58 8.68 -10.42
C ASN A 361 20.08 8.58 -10.74
N LEU A 362 19.63 9.20 -11.84
CA LEU A 362 18.24 9.10 -12.29
C LEU A 362 17.86 7.65 -12.62
N ASP A 363 18.75 6.91 -13.30
CA ASP A 363 18.53 5.48 -13.61
C ASP A 363 18.37 4.62 -12.37
N ASN A 364 18.92 5.04 -11.23
CA ASN A 364 18.85 4.34 -9.95
C ASN A 364 17.88 4.98 -8.93
N PHE A 365 17.05 5.94 -9.36
CA PHE A 365 16.16 6.71 -8.48
C PHE A 365 16.88 7.41 -7.30
N GLN A 366 18.11 7.83 -7.50
CA GLN A 366 18.93 8.58 -6.56
C GLN A 366 18.94 10.06 -6.98
N TYR A 367 18.11 10.85 -6.35
CA TYR A 367 17.90 12.26 -6.72
C TYR A 367 18.73 13.20 -5.83
#